data_03dcc061df8a11fde1096ad05ba60409
#
_entry.id   03dcc061df8a11fde1096ad05ba60409
#
_cell.length_a   1.000
_cell.length_b   1.000
_cell.length_c   1.000
_cell.angle_alpha   90.00
_cell.angle_beta   90.00
_cell.angle_gamma   90.00
#
_symmetry.space_group_name_H-M   'P 1'
#
loop_
_entity.id
_entity.type
_entity.pdbx_description
1 polymer ?
#
loop_
_entity_poly.entity_id
_entity_poly.type
_entity_poly.pdbx_seq_one_letter_code
_entity_poly.pdbx_strand_id
1 'polypeptide(L)'
;MITGELKNKIDSLWDIFAAGGLTNPLDVIEQITYLMFIHDLDDTDNLRSKEAAMLGLTHKSIFADEVQIGDRTIDGKQLKWSVFHDFPADRMYSVMQEWVFPFIKNLHADKNSAYSKYMGDAIFKLPTPLVLSKVVDSLDDIYDLMATSEKVDDKADVRGDTYEYLLAKIASAGRNGQFRTPRHIIKMMVELMKPRPDDTICDPSCGTAGFLVAAGEYLRTNCKEDIFYNKENKDHYMNHMFYGYDMDRTMLRIGAMNMMTHGVDNPFIEYRDSLSDQNSDREKYTLILANPPFKGSLDADTVSADLLKVCKTKKTELLFLALFLRMLKTGGRCACIVPDGVLFGSSTAHKAIRKEIIEGNRLEAVISMPSGVFLSLIHISEPTRLLSIS
;
A
#
# COMPACT_ATOMS: atom_id res chain seq x y z
N MET A 1 13.52 -8.69 -8.34
CA MET A 1 14.24 -8.53 -7.02
C MET A 1 15.39 -7.56 -7.25
N ILE A 2 15.45 -6.47 -6.50
CA ILE A 2 16.49 -5.45 -6.63
C ILE A 2 17.86 -6.02 -6.26
N THR A 3 18.84 -5.82 -7.11
CA THR A 3 20.23 -6.28 -6.94
C THR A 3 21.20 -5.20 -7.44
N GLY A 4 22.50 -5.41 -7.19
CA GLY A 4 23.55 -4.55 -7.74
C GLY A 4 23.54 -3.10 -7.23
N GLU A 5 23.76 -2.17 -8.13
CA GLU A 5 23.98 -0.74 -7.82
C GLU A 5 22.74 -0.09 -7.18
N LEU A 6 21.55 -0.35 -7.71
CA LEU A 6 20.30 0.19 -7.18
C LEU A 6 20.09 -0.21 -5.72
N LYS A 7 20.35 -1.48 -5.38
CA LYS A 7 20.29 -1.95 -3.99
C LYS A 7 21.25 -1.16 -3.09
N ASN A 8 22.49 -0.98 -3.54
CA ASN A 8 23.52 -0.27 -2.77
C ASN A 8 23.12 1.20 -2.54
N LYS A 9 22.55 1.86 -3.54
CA LYS A 9 22.07 3.25 -3.41
C LYS A 9 20.94 3.36 -2.39
N ILE A 10 19.99 2.43 -2.41
CA ILE A 10 18.89 2.39 -1.43
C ILE A 10 19.43 2.11 -0.01
N ASP A 11 20.41 1.22 0.13
CA ASP A 11 21.05 0.96 1.42
C ASP A 11 21.79 2.21 1.92
N SER A 12 22.50 2.93 1.05
CA SER A 12 23.18 4.20 1.37
C SER A 12 22.19 5.31 1.77
N LEU A 13 21.00 5.35 1.18
CA LEU A 13 19.96 6.30 1.58
C LEU A 13 19.57 6.12 3.05
N TRP A 14 19.47 4.88 3.54
CA TRP A 14 19.22 4.59 4.95
C TRP A 14 20.34 5.11 5.86
N ASP A 15 21.58 4.96 5.43
CA ASP A 15 22.74 5.44 6.19
C ASP A 15 22.75 6.97 6.33
N ILE A 16 22.25 7.70 5.32
CA ILE A 16 22.10 9.17 5.39
C ILE A 16 21.11 9.54 6.50
N PHE A 17 19.98 8.88 6.59
CA PHE A 17 18.99 9.12 7.66
C PHE A 17 19.55 8.79 9.03
N ALA A 18 20.21 7.63 9.17
CA ALA A 18 20.81 7.20 10.43
C ALA A 18 21.91 8.18 10.90
N ALA A 19 22.80 8.60 10.00
CA ALA A 19 23.85 9.59 10.28
C ALA A 19 23.24 10.97 10.62
N GLY A 20 22.09 11.30 10.07
CA GLY A 20 21.32 12.51 10.38
C GLY A 20 20.56 12.46 11.71
N GLY A 21 20.59 11.31 12.42
CA GLY A 21 19.92 11.15 13.71
C GLY A 21 18.48 10.62 13.63
N LEU A 22 17.97 10.32 12.45
CA LEU A 22 16.65 9.68 12.26
C LEU A 22 16.85 8.16 12.14
N THR A 23 16.73 7.45 13.25
CA THR A 23 17.05 6.02 13.36
C THR A 23 15.84 5.10 13.47
N ASN A 24 14.64 5.66 13.74
CA ASN A 24 13.42 4.86 13.77
C ASN A 24 13.02 4.46 12.33
N PRO A 25 12.98 3.17 11.99
CA PRO A 25 12.69 2.72 10.63
C PRO A 25 11.34 3.18 10.08
N LEU A 26 10.31 3.26 10.93
CA LEU A 26 8.99 3.75 10.52
C LEU A 26 9.05 5.22 10.13
N ASP A 27 9.75 6.04 10.92
CA ASP A 27 9.93 7.45 10.62
C ASP A 27 10.74 7.65 9.33
N VAL A 28 11.80 6.88 9.13
CA VAL A 28 12.63 6.92 7.91
C VAL A 28 11.79 6.60 6.68
N ILE A 29 11.06 5.49 6.69
CA ILE A 29 10.18 5.10 5.57
C ILE A 29 9.11 6.15 5.31
N GLU A 30 8.52 6.69 6.35
CA GLU A 30 7.50 7.71 6.22
C GLU A 30 8.05 8.95 5.49
N GLN A 31 9.25 9.42 5.87
CA GLN A 31 9.89 10.55 5.20
C GLN A 31 10.29 10.22 3.75
N ILE A 32 10.86 9.06 3.49
CA ILE A 32 11.15 8.60 2.12
C ILE A 32 9.87 8.56 1.29
N THR A 33 8.79 8.03 1.83
CA THR A 33 7.50 7.94 1.13
C THR A 33 6.95 9.33 0.78
N TYR A 34 7.07 10.31 1.68
CA TYR A 34 6.69 11.69 1.35
C TYR A 34 7.49 12.26 0.20
N LEU A 35 8.80 12.09 0.21
CA LEU A 35 9.67 12.62 -0.84
C LEU A 35 9.42 11.93 -2.18
N MET A 36 9.29 10.60 -2.19
CA MET A 36 8.93 9.85 -3.39
C MET A 36 7.55 10.26 -3.93
N PHE A 37 6.59 10.46 -3.05
CA PHE A 37 5.26 10.93 -3.44
C PHE A 37 5.31 12.30 -4.11
N ILE A 38 6.10 13.25 -3.58
CA ILE A 38 6.30 14.57 -4.17
C ILE A 38 6.94 14.47 -5.56
N HIS A 39 7.98 13.63 -5.70
CA HIS A 39 8.63 13.38 -6.99
C HIS A 39 7.62 12.82 -8.01
N ASP A 40 6.89 11.78 -7.64
CA ASP A 40 5.92 11.11 -8.51
C ASP A 40 4.74 12.03 -8.90
N LEU A 41 4.33 12.94 -8.02
CA LEU A 41 3.33 13.95 -8.34
C LEU A 41 3.81 14.89 -9.45
N ASP A 42 5.06 15.37 -9.37
CA ASP A 42 5.64 16.24 -10.41
C ASP A 42 5.82 15.49 -11.73
N ASP A 43 6.34 14.28 -11.71
CA ASP A 43 6.48 13.43 -12.90
C ASP A 43 5.12 13.20 -13.59
N THR A 44 4.09 12.87 -12.79
CA THR A 44 2.74 12.64 -13.31
C THR A 44 2.14 13.90 -13.92
N ASP A 45 2.29 15.05 -13.25
CA ASP A 45 1.81 16.34 -13.75
C ASP A 45 2.49 16.73 -15.08
N ASN A 46 3.81 16.56 -15.13
CA ASN A 46 4.60 16.84 -16.33
C ASN A 46 4.24 15.91 -17.50
N LEU A 47 3.99 14.62 -17.25
CA LEU A 47 3.54 13.66 -18.25
C LEU A 47 2.15 14.04 -18.79
N ARG A 48 1.18 14.29 -17.92
CA ARG A 48 -0.18 14.72 -18.30
C ARG A 48 -0.17 16.03 -19.11
N SER A 49 0.72 16.96 -18.75
CA SER A 49 0.90 18.21 -19.49
C SER A 49 1.41 17.97 -20.90
N LYS A 50 2.40 17.09 -21.09
CA LYS A 50 2.93 16.70 -22.40
C LYS A 50 1.86 15.99 -23.25
N GLU A 51 1.14 15.05 -22.69
CA GLU A 51 0.07 14.33 -23.37
C GLU A 51 -1.06 15.28 -23.82
N ALA A 52 -1.48 16.19 -22.95
CA ALA A 52 -2.50 17.20 -23.31
C ALA A 52 -2.03 18.10 -24.45
N ALA A 53 -0.76 18.56 -24.40
CA ALA A 53 -0.18 19.39 -25.45
C ALA A 53 -0.14 18.65 -26.79
N MET A 54 0.20 17.35 -26.83
CA MET A 54 0.19 16.53 -28.03
C MET A 54 -1.22 16.38 -28.65
N LEU A 55 -2.25 16.40 -27.79
CA LEU A 55 -3.66 16.30 -28.19
C LEU A 55 -4.32 17.65 -28.45
N GLY A 56 -3.58 18.76 -28.31
CA GLY A 56 -4.13 20.13 -28.45
C GLY A 56 -5.11 20.51 -27.33
N LEU A 57 -5.02 19.83 -26.16
CA LEU A 57 -5.85 20.06 -24.99
C LEU A 57 -5.12 20.93 -23.95
N THR A 58 -5.87 21.64 -23.12
CA THR A 58 -5.32 22.35 -21.97
C THR A 58 -5.18 21.40 -20.77
N HIS A 59 -4.01 21.39 -20.13
CA HIS A 59 -3.78 20.69 -18.88
C HIS A 59 -3.92 21.67 -17.69
N LYS A 60 -4.68 21.28 -16.68
CA LYS A 60 -4.72 22.00 -15.41
C LYS A 60 -3.74 21.32 -14.46
N SER A 61 -2.59 21.95 -14.27
CA SER A 61 -1.55 21.45 -13.32
C SER A 61 -2.10 21.45 -11.90
N ILE A 62 -1.67 20.46 -11.11
CA ILE A 62 -1.87 20.43 -9.66
C ILE A 62 -1.02 21.51 -8.96
N PHE A 63 0.10 21.91 -9.57
CA PHE A 63 0.97 23.01 -9.15
C PHE A 63 0.48 24.29 -9.85
N ALA A 64 -0.60 24.88 -9.31
CA ALA A 64 -1.18 26.11 -9.86
C ALA A 64 -0.16 27.26 -9.89
N ASP A 65 -0.39 28.27 -10.74
CA ASP A 65 0.49 29.45 -10.82
C ASP A 65 0.67 30.16 -9.48
N GLU A 66 -0.38 30.15 -8.65
CA GLU A 66 -0.33 30.62 -7.26
C GLU A 66 -0.92 29.57 -6.32
N VAL A 67 -0.11 29.13 -5.34
CA VAL A 67 -0.52 28.24 -4.25
C VAL A 67 -0.58 29.01 -2.96
N GLN A 68 -1.76 29.03 -2.33
CA GLN A 68 -1.98 29.69 -1.04
C GLN A 68 -1.87 28.67 0.10
N ILE A 69 -1.07 29.03 1.12
CA ILE A 69 -0.94 28.26 2.37
C ILE A 69 -1.06 29.23 3.54
N GLY A 70 -2.18 29.17 4.25
CA GLY A 70 -2.57 30.19 5.23
C GLY A 70 -2.73 31.54 4.55
N ASP A 71 -2.07 32.57 5.08
CA ASP A 71 -2.10 33.95 4.57
C ASP A 71 -0.97 34.25 3.56
N ARG A 72 -0.18 33.24 3.16
CA ARG A 72 0.97 33.38 2.27
C ARG A 72 0.72 32.71 0.93
N THR A 73 1.34 33.26 -0.12
CA THR A 73 1.22 32.76 -1.49
C THR A 73 2.61 32.48 -2.06
N ILE A 74 2.76 31.43 -2.85
CA ILE A 74 3.98 31.06 -3.57
C ILE A 74 3.62 30.66 -5.01
N ASP A 75 4.56 30.88 -5.96
CA ASP A 75 4.47 30.29 -7.30
C ASP A 75 4.55 28.77 -7.18
N GLY A 76 3.49 28.09 -7.63
CA GLY A 76 3.38 26.63 -7.53
C GLY A 76 4.51 25.87 -8.25
N LYS A 77 5.16 26.49 -9.24
CA LYS A 77 6.34 25.90 -9.90
C LYS A 77 7.48 25.65 -8.94
N GLN A 78 7.63 26.47 -7.88
CA GLN A 78 8.66 26.29 -6.86
C GLN A 78 8.40 25.07 -5.96
N LEU A 79 7.21 24.48 -6.01
CA LEU A 79 6.83 23.28 -5.26
C LEU A 79 7.13 21.98 -6.02
N LYS A 80 7.47 22.09 -7.31
CA LYS A 80 7.83 20.95 -8.15
C LYS A 80 9.18 20.39 -7.75
N TRP A 81 9.29 19.07 -7.68
CA TRP A 81 10.56 18.38 -7.43
C TRP A 81 11.63 18.83 -8.44
N SER A 82 11.31 18.84 -9.72
CA SER A 82 12.16 19.27 -10.83
C SER A 82 12.67 20.72 -10.74
N VAL A 83 12.19 21.49 -9.77
CA VAL A 83 12.61 22.87 -9.52
C VAL A 83 13.36 23.01 -8.20
N PHE A 84 12.80 22.50 -7.10
CA PHE A 84 13.38 22.75 -5.80
C PHE A 84 14.59 21.83 -5.50
N HIS A 85 14.76 20.70 -6.19
CA HIS A 85 15.91 19.83 -6.01
C HIS A 85 17.25 20.54 -6.33
N ASP A 86 17.23 21.54 -7.21
CA ASP A 86 18.41 22.38 -7.54
C ASP A 86 18.66 23.54 -6.56
N PHE A 87 17.82 23.70 -5.54
CA PHE A 87 18.00 24.81 -4.61
C PHE A 87 19.17 24.55 -3.63
N PRO A 88 19.86 25.60 -3.19
CA PRO A 88 20.79 25.48 -2.06
C PRO A 88 20.09 24.87 -0.84
N ALA A 89 20.81 24.06 -0.07
CA ALA A 89 20.24 23.23 1.02
C ALA A 89 19.32 24.00 1.97
N ASP A 90 19.71 25.21 2.40
CA ASP A 90 18.89 26.04 3.31
C ASP A 90 17.56 26.46 2.66
N ARG A 91 17.61 26.85 1.37
CA ARG A 91 16.41 27.23 0.62
C ARG A 91 15.53 26.03 0.37
N MET A 92 16.11 24.90 -0.04
CA MET A 92 15.40 23.64 -0.26
C MET A 92 14.65 23.24 1.02
N TYR A 93 15.31 23.32 2.16
CA TYR A 93 14.70 22.97 3.45
C TYR A 93 13.55 23.90 3.83
N SER A 94 13.74 25.23 3.66
CA SER A 94 12.66 26.20 3.93
C SER A 94 11.46 26.00 3.01
N VAL A 95 11.71 25.78 1.71
CA VAL A 95 10.63 25.53 0.73
C VAL A 95 9.91 24.21 1.06
N MET A 96 10.65 23.15 1.39
CA MET A 96 10.07 21.88 1.78
C MET A 96 9.21 22.00 3.02
N GLN A 97 9.72 22.59 4.08
CA GLN A 97 9.05 22.67 5.38
C GLN A 97 7.85 23.62 5.38
N GLU A 98 7.99 24.76 4.74
CA GLU A 98 6.99 25.83 4.80
C GLU A 98 5.95 25.75 3.69
N TRP A 99 6.23 25.08 2.59
CA TRP A 99 5.39 25.12 1.39
C TRP A 99 5.08 23.74 0.81
N VAL A 100 6.08 22.93 0.43
CA VAL A 100 5.85 21.64 -0.23
C VAL A 100 5.14 20.67 0.68
N PHE A 101 5.62 20.53 1.93
CA PHE A 101 4.99 19.61 2.88
C PHE A 101 3.58 20.03 3.28
N PRO A 102 3.30 21.32 3.63
CA PRO A 102 1.93 21.80 3.80
C PRO A 102 1.06 21.67 2.54
N PHE A 103 1.61 21.85 1.34
CA PHE A 103 0.90 21.65 0.09
C PHE A 103 0.40 20.21 -0.05
N ILE A 104 1.29 19.21 0.10
CA ILE A 104 0.87 17.81 0.03
C ILE A 104 -0.09 17.43 1.15
N LYS A 105 0.03 18.00 2.35
CA LYS A 105 -0.93 17.76 3.43
C LYS A 105 -2.35 18.21 3.06
N ASN A 106 -2.47 19.29 2.29
CA ASN A 106 -3.75 19.86 1.86
C ASN A 106 -4.22 19.34 0.50
N LEU A 107 -3.44 18.50 -0.15
CA LEU A 107 -3.83 17.88 -1.42
C LEU A 107 -5.13 17.07 -1.22
N HIS A 108 -6.17 17.38 -2.00
CA HIS A 108 -7.51 16.78 -1.85
C HIS A 108 -8.21 17.03 -0.51
N ALA A 109 -7.88 18.08 0.23
CA ALA A 109 -8.54 18.41 1.50
C ALA A 109 -10.07 18.62 1.35
N ASP A 110 -10.51 19.05 0.17
CA ASP A 110 -11.91 19.26 -0.23
C ASP A 110 -12.68 17.93 -0.46
N LYS A 111 -11.99 16.81 -0.66
CA LYS A 111 -12.61 15.53 -1.07
C LYS A 111 -12.93 14.56 0.07
N ASN A 112 -12.63 14.91 1.32
CA ASN A 112 -12.76 14.00 2.47
C ASN A 112 -12.18 12.58 2.17
N SER A 113 -11.07 12.56 1.43
CA SER A 113 -10.39 11.33 1.01
C SER A 113 -9.63 10.68 2.17
N ALA A 114 -9.34 9.39 2.05
CA ALA A 114 -8.48 8.68 3.01
C ALA A 114 -7.12 9.39 3.15
N TYR A 115 -6.56 9.85 2.03
CA TYR A 115 -5.32 10.60 2.00
C TYR A 115 -5.37 11.86 2.88
N SER A 116 -6.34 12.75 2.68
CA SER A 116 -6.45 13.99 3.45
C SER A 116 -6.63 13.73 4.94
N LYS A 117 -7.40 12.69 5.30
CA LYS A 117 -7.64 12.28 6.68
C LYS A 117 -6.34 11.85 7.40
N TYR A 118 -5.45 11.12 6.72
CA TYR A 118 -4.23 10.61 7.32
C TYR A 118 -3.02 11.53 7.14
N MET A 119 -3.07 12.45 6.19
CA MET A 119 -2.03 13.47 6.04
C MET A 119 -2.15 14.62 7.06
N GLY A 120 -3.32 14.80 7.67
CA GLY A 120 -3.53 15.88 8.63
C GLY A 120 -2.54 15.90 9.81
N ASP A 121 -2.20 14.75 10.36
CA ASP A 121 -1.25 14.56 11.46
C ASP A 121 0.18 14.20 11.01
N ALA A 122 0.45 14.22 9.70
CA ALA A 122 1.78 13.97 9.15
C ALA A 122 2.79 15.05 9.61
N ILE A 123 4.02 14.61 9.91
CA ILE A 123 5.10 15.49 10.39
C ILE A 123 6.33 15.30 9.50
N PHE A 124 6.89 16.43 9.04
CA PHE A 124 8.19 16.43 8.38
C PHE A 124 9.28 16.36 9.43
N LYS A 125 10.09 15.28 9.42
CA LYS A 125 11.04 14.93 10.48
C LYS A 125 12.51 15.00 10.06
N LEU A 126 12.83 15.39 8.81
CA LEU A 126 14.24 15.57 8.43
C LEU A 126 14.87 16.69 9.27
N PRO A 127 16.01 16.41 9.94
CA PRO A 127 16.46 17.29 11.02
C PRO A 127 17.20 18.53 10.55
N THR A 128 17.83 18.51 9.38
CA THR A 128 18.68 19.60 8.90
C THR A 128 18.63 19.78 7.38
N PRO A 129 18.95 21.01 6.88
CA PRO A 129 19.07 21.28 5.44
C PRO A 129 20.05 20.34 4.72
N LEU A 130 21.18 20.06 5.34
CA LEU A 130 22.21 19.18 4.75
C LEU A 130 21.72 17.74 4.61
N VAL A 131 20.95 17.22 5.58
CA VAL A 131 20.37 15.87 5.50
C VAL A 131 19.33 15.81 4.39
N LEU A 132 18.45 16.80 4.29
CA LEU A 132 17.46 16.87 3.21
C LEU A 132 18.11 16.89 1.83
N SER A 133 19.13 17.77 1.61
CA SER A 133 19.83 17.85 0.33
C SER A 133 20.45 16.49 -0.07
N LYS A 134 21.18 15.85 0.84
CA LYS A 134 21.74 14.51 0.58
C LYS A 134 20.70 13.44 0.27
N VAL A 135 19.54 13.49 0.93
CA VAL A 135 18.45 12.55 0.69
C VAL A 135 17.82 12.80 -0.69
N VAL A 136 17.63 14.06 -1.07
CA VAL A 136 17.10 14.44 -2.40
C VAL A 136 18.08 13.99 -3.49
N ASP A 137 19.37 14.31 -3.38
CA ASP A 137 20.40 13.86 -4.34
C ASP A 137 20.44 12.33 -4.47
N SER A 138 20.32 11.61 -3.35
CA SER A 138 20.31 10.15 -3.35
C SER A 138 19.04 9.57 -3.98
N LEU A 139 17.89 10.24 -3.83
CA LEU A 139 16.65 9.84 -4.48
C LEU A 139 16.72 10.10 -5.99
N ASP A 140 17.26 11.22 -6.46
CA ASP A 140 17.48 11.50 -7.87
C ASP A 140 18.35 10.42 -8.52
N ASP A 141 19.47 10.04 -7.88
CA ASP A 141 20.31 8.91 -8.32
C ASP A 141 19.54 7.59 -8.44
N ILE A 142 18.65 7.31 -7.47
CA ILE A 142 17.81 6.10 -7.46
C ILE A 142 16.81 6.14 -8.62
N TYR A 143 16.14 7.27 -8.86
CA TYR A 143 15.20 7.44 -9.97
C TYR A 143 15.89 7.33 -11.34
N ASP A 144 17.08 7.87 -11.50
CA ASP A 144 17.87 7.73 -12.73
C ASP A 144 18.26 6.28 -13.02
N LEU A 145 18.65 5.53 -11.98
CA LEU A 145 18.95 4.11 -12.11
C LEU A 145 17.68 3.29 -12.44
N MET A 146 16.54 3.62 -11.85
CA MET A 146 15.27 2.99 -12.18
C MET A 146 14.90 3.22 -13.65
N ALA A 147 14.94 4.48 -14.11
CA ALA A 147 14.64 4.84 -15.50
C ALA A 147 15.57 4.15 -16.51
N THR A 148 16.84 3.95 -16.14
CA THR A 148 17.80 3.23 -16.98
C THR A 148 17.48 1.74 -17.02
N SER A 149 17.10 1.14 -15.89
CA SER A 149 16.75 -0.30 -15.81
C SER A 149 15.45 -0.62 -16.55
N GLU A 150 14.44 0.24 -16.49
CA GLU A 150 13.18 0.09 -17.23
C GLU A 150 13.38 0.17 -18.75
N LYS A 151 14.34 0.96 -19.24
CA LYS A 151 14.68 1.00 -20.67
C LYS A 151 15.33 -0.29 -21.16
N VAL A 152 15.97 -1.06 -20.29
CA VAL A 152 16.61 -2.35 -20.63
C VAL A 152 15.62 -3.50 -20.59
N ASP A 153 14.65 -3.47 -19.68
CA ASP A 153 13.59 -4.47 -19.56
C ASP A 153 12.22 -3.78 -19.39
N ASP A 154 11.53 -3.59 -20.49
CA ASP A 154 10.23 -2.92 -20.61
C ASP A 154 9.09 -3.62 -19.80
N LYS A 155 9.36 -4.83 -19.27
CA LYS A 155 8.45 -5.61 -18.44
C LYS A 155 8.79 -5.56 -16.95
N ALA A 156 9.91 -4.96 -16.58
CA ALA A 156 10.36 -4.88 -15.20
C ALA A 156 9.66 -3.70 -14.50
N ASP A 157 8.90 -4.00 -13.47
CA ASP A 157 8.38 -2.99 -12.56
C ASP A 157 9.46 -2.64 -11.51
N VAL A 158 10.46 -1.87 -11.95
CA VAL A 158 11.61 -1.49 -11.12
C VAL A 158 11.17 -0.51 -10.01
N ARG A 159 10.23 0.39 -10.31
CA ARG A 159 9.70 1.36 -9.34
C ARG A 159 8.98 0.67 -8.17
N GLY A 160 8.07 -0.24 -8.48
CA GLY A 160 7.38 -1.03 -7.47
C GLY A 160 8.33 -1.94 -6.68
N ASP A 161 9.33 -2.56 -7.32
CA ASP A 161 10.37 -3.35 -6.64
C ASP A 161 11.22 -2.48 -5.69
N THR A 162 11.55 -1.26 -6.09
CA THR A 162 12.29 -0.28 -5.26
C THR A 162 11.50 0.10 -4.02
N TYR A 163 10.25 0.48 -4.21
CA TYR A 163 9.36 0.84 -3.11
C TYR A 163 9.18 -0.33 -2.14
N GLU A 164 9.01 -1.54 -2.67
CA GLU A 164 8.91 -2.73 -1.84
C GLU A 164 10.19 -3.02 -1.06
N TYR A 165 11.36 -2.88 -1.69
CA TYR A 165 12.63 -3.08 -1.00
C TYR A 165 12.81 -2.09 0.15
N LEU A 166 12.45 -0.82 -0.07
CA LEU A 166 12.42 0.20 0.98
C LEU A 166 11.50 -0.22 2.14
N LEU A 167 10.29 -0.64 1.83
CA LEU A 167 9.33 -1.07 2.85
C LEU A 167 9.75 -2.37 3.56
N ALA A 168 10.47 -3.27 2.89
CA ALA A 168 11.00 -4.49 3.51
C ALA A 168 12.02 -4.22 4.62
N LYS A 169 12.68 -3.05 4.60
CA LYS A 169 13.57 -2.60 5.69
C LYS A 169 12.83 -2.42 7.03
N ILE A 170 11.54 -2.10 7.02
CA ILE A 170 10.73 -2.03 8.26
C ILE A 170 10.67 -3.41 8.92
N ALA A 171 10.44 -4.45 8.15
CA ALA A 171 10.32 -5.81 8.65
C ALA A 171 11.64 -6.32 9.28
N SER A 172 12.79 -5.94 8.69
CA SER A 172 14.11 -6.33 9.21
C SER A 172 14.53 -5.56 10.46
N ALA A 173 13.97 -4.39 10.71
CA ALA A 173 14.26 -3.58 11.90
C ALA A 173 13.56 -4.02 13.20
N GLY A 174 12.70 -5.01 13.16
CA GLY A 174 12.51 -6.01 14.21
C GLY A 174 11.81 -5.61 15.49
N ARG A 175 10.84 -4.69 15.56
CA ARG A 175 10.07 -4.50 16.82
C ARG A 175 8.55 -4.69 16.75
N ASN A 176 7.91 -4.60 15.61
CA ASN A 176 6.43 -4.58 15.54
C ASN A 176 5.79 -5.76 14.81
N GLY A 177 6.52 -6.84 14.47
CA GLY A 177 5.88 -8.07 13.95
C GLY A 177 5.00 -7.88 12.70
N GLN A 178 5.13 -6.79 12.00
CA GLN A 178 4.41 -6.54 10.76
C GLN A 178 5.05 -7.35 9.64
N PHE A 179 4.41 -8.45 9.33
CA PHE A 179 4.85 -9.39 8.31
C PHE A 179 4.39 -8.89 6.94
N ARG A 180 5.33 -8.37 6.18
CA ARG A 180 5.04 -8.00 4.80
C ARG A 180 5.09 -9.22 3.89
N THR A 181 4.07 -9.37 3.05
CA THR A 181 4.03 -10.43 2.04
C THR A 181 5.04 -10.11 0.94
N PRO A 182 5.96 -11.03 0.60
CA PRO A 182 6.89 -10.82 -0.51
C PRO A 182 6.15 -10.57 -1.83
N ARG A 183 6.64 -9.64 -2.66
CA ARG A 183 5.96 -9.20 -3.88
C ARG A 183 5.67 -10.34 -4.85
N HIS A 184 6.60 -11.28 -5.02
CA HIS A 184 6.38 -12.42 -5.90
C HIS A 184 5.21 -13.31 -5.45
N ILE A 185 4.93 -13.37 -4.12
CA ILE A 185 3.77 -14.06 -3.57
C ILE A 185 2.50 -13.26 -3.82
N ILE A 186 2.53 -11.95 -3.59
CA ILE A 186 1.40 -11.06 -3.92
C ILE A 186 1.05 -11.20 -5.40
N LYS A 187 2.05 -11.09 -6.29
CA LYS A 187 1.87 -11.22 -7.74
C LYS A 187 1.27 -12.56 -8.12
N MET A 188 1.81 -13.66 -7.55
CA MET A 188 1.26 -15.00 -7.78
C MET A 188 -0.21 -15.09 -7.36
N MET A 189 -0.58 -14.56 -6.19
CA MET A 189 -1.96 -14.57 -5.71
C MET A 189 -2.89 -13.77 -6.63
N VAL A 190 -2.46 -12.58 -7.05
CA VAL A 190 -3.23 -11.73 -7.97
C VAL A 190 -3.40 -12.40 -9.34
N GLU A 191 -2.34 -13.00 -9.91
CA GLU A 191 -2.40 -13.74 -11.18
C GLU A 191 -3.33 -14.95 -11.12
N LEU A 192 -3.39 -15.66 -10.00
CA LEU A 192 -4.32 -16.76 -9.79
C LEU A 192 -5.77 -16.28 -9.69
N MET A 193 -6.00 -15.16 -9.00
CA MET A 193 -7.34 -14.63 -8.76
C MET A 193 -7.90 -13.83 -9.93
N LYS A 194 -7.05 -13.32 -10.81
CA LYS A 194 -7.43 -12.56 -12.02
C LYS A 194 -8.49 -11.50 -11.73
N PRO A 195 -8.14 -10.39 -11.08
CA PRO A 195 -9.05 -9.28 -10.84
C PRO A 195 -9.73 -8.82 -12.12
N ARG A 196 -10.99 -8.37 -12.03
CA ARG A 196 -11.83 -7.94 -13.14
C ARG A 196 -12.21 -6.48 -13.03
N PRO A 197 -12.56 -5.79 -14.13
CA PRO A 197 -12.95 -4.38 -14.11
C PRO A 197 -14.18 -4.06 -13.24
N ASP A 198 -15.04 -5.04 -13.00
CA ASP A 198 -16.26 -4.93 -12.19
C ASP A 198 -16.08 -5.38 -10.72
N ASP A 199 -14.88 -5.83 -10.35
CA ASP A 199 -14.61 -6.27 -8.98
C ASP A 199 -14.66 -5.10 -7.98
N THR A 200 -15.08 -5.41 -6.76
CA THR A 200 -14.88 -4.61 -5.57
C THR A 200 -13.90 -5.36 -4.67
N ILE A 201 -12.68 -4.84 -4.54
CA ILE A 201 -11.54 -5.56 -3.98
C ILE A 201 -11.26 -5.06 -2.56
N CYS A 202 -11.09 -5.98 -1.62
CA CYS A 202 -10.79 -5.63 -0.24
C CYS A 202 -9.58 -6.38 0.31
N ASP A 203 -8.75 -5.65 1.07
CA ASP A 203 -7.77 -6.21 2.00
C ASP A 203 -8.06 -5.68 3.41
N PRO A 204 -8.69 -6.47 4.31
CA PRO A 204 -9.05 -6.03 5.65
C PRO A 204 -7.89 -6.03 6.66
N SER A 205 -6.65 -6.20 6.19
CA SER A 205 -5.38 -6.09 6.94
C SER A 205 -4.29 -5.49 6.05
N CYS A 206 -4.63 -4.38 5.38
CA CYS A 206 -3.94 -3.95 4.16
C CYS A 206 -2.50 -3.45 4.36
N GLY A 207 -2.10 -3.08 5.57
CA GLY A 207 -0.80 -2.49 5.82
C GLY A 207 -0.51 -1.35 4.84
N THR A 208 0.52 -1.50 4.01
CA THR A 208 0.91 -0.55 2.96
C THR A 208 0.16 -0.73 1.64
N ALA A 209 -0.97 -1.44 1.64
CA ALA A 209 -1.84 -1.70 0.48
C ALA A 209 -1.20 -2.52 -0.66
N GLY A 210 -0.21 -3.36 -0.36
CA GLY A 210 0.54 -4.11 -1.37
C GLY A 210 -0.33 -5.00 -2.27
N PHE A 211 -1.33 -5.70 -1.73
CA PHE A 211 -2.28 -6.49 -2.53
C PHE A 211 -3.16 -5.62 -3.43
N LEU A 212 -3.63 -4.48 -2.91
CA LEU A 212 -4.49 -3.58 -3.67
C LEU A 212 -3.72 -2.91 -4.82
N VAL A 213 -2.47 -2.50 -4.58
CA VAL A 213 -1.56 -1.99 -5.62
C VAL A 213 -1.36 -3.03 -6.71
N ALA A 214 -0.98 -4.26 -6.33
CA ALA A 214 -0.73 -5.32 -7.31
C ALA A 214 -1.98 -5.70 -8.11
N ALA A 215 -3.17 -5.68 -7.49
CA ALA A 215 -4.43 -5.86 -8.20
C ALA A 215 -4.69 -4.73 -9.20
N GLY A 216 -4.40 -3.48 -8.82
CA GLY A 216 -4.49 -2.33 -9.72
C GLY A 216 -3.52 -2.41 -10.90
N GLU A 217 -2.27 -2.82 -10.66
CA GLU A 217 -1.26 -3.05 -11.70
C GLU A 217 -1.70 -4.15 -12.67
N TYR A 218 -2.20 -5.28 -12.14
CA TYR A 218 -2.73 -6.37 -12.97
C TYR A 218 -3.85 -5.87 -13.90
N LEU A 219 -4.80 -5.12 -13.37
CA LEU A 219 -5.92 -4.58 -14.13
C LEU A 219 -5.46 -3.58 -15.20
N ARG A 220 -4.51 -2.71 -14.90
CA ARG A 220 -3.93 -1.78 -15.89
C ARG A 220 -3.18 -2.49 -17.00
N THR A 221 -2.56 -3.61 -16.71
CA THR A 221 -1.80 -4.39 -17.69
C THR A 221 -2.73 -5.25 -18.56
N ASN A 222 -3.72 -5.90 -17.95
CA ASN A 222 -4.52 -6.93 -18.62
C ASN A 222 -5.90 -6.45 -19.08
N CYS A 223 -6.44 -5.37 -18.49
CA CYS A 223 -7.79 -4.86 -18.74
C CYS A 223 -7.80 -3.35 -19.07
N LYS A 224 -6.69 -2.82 -19.60
CA LYS A 224 -6.50 -1.37 -19.84
C LYS A 224 -7.62 -0.75 -20.65
N GLU A 225 -8.00 -1.39 -21.75
CA GLU A 225 -9.03 -0.86 -22.65
C GLU A 225 -10.41 -0.88 -22.01
N ASP A 226 -10.76 -1.98 -21.32
CA ASP A 226 -12.05 -2.14 -20.64
C ASP A 226 -12.25 -1.10 -19.53
N ILE A 227 -11.16 -0.71 -18.86
CA ILE A 227 -11.21 0.25 -17.76
C ILE A 227 -11.13 1.68 -18.25
N PHE A 228 -10.12 2.05 -19.05
CA PHE A 228 -9.81 3.46 -19.31
C PHE A 228 -10.55 4.05 -20.52
N TYR A 229 -11.09 3.22 -21.40
CA TYR A 229 -11.93 3.68 -22.51
C TYR A 229 -13.43 3.67 -22.18
N ASN A 230 -13.81 3.12 -21.01
CA ASN A 230 -15.16 3.18 -20.48
C ASN A 230 -15.20 4.14 -19.27
N LYS A 231 -16.03 5.18 -19.34
CA LYS A 231 -16.12 6.19 -18.28
C LYS A 231 -16.57 5.62 -16.94
N GLU A 232 -17.51 4.70 -16.94
CA GLU A 232 -18.06 4.08 -15.70
C GLU A 232 -17.01 3.17 -15.05
N ASN A 233 -16.33 2.33 -15.84
CA ASN A 233 -15.27 1.46 -15.36
C ASN A 233 -14.07 2.27 -14.85
N LYS A 234 -13.73 3.37 -15.51
CA LYS A 234 -12.67 4.28 -15.07
C LYS A 234 -13.03 4.92 -13.73
N ASP A 235 -14.25 5.42 -13.59
CA ASP A 235 -14.72 6.00 -12.33
C ASP A 235 -14.73 4.94 -11.21
N HIS A 236 -15.23 3.73 -11.50
CA HIS A 236 -15.18 2.61 -10.57
C HIS A 236 -13.76 2.29 -10.12
N TYR A 237 -12.82 2.15 -11.06
CA TYR A 237 -11.40 1.88 -10.76
C TYR A 237 -10.78 2.97 -9.88
N MET A 238 -11.04 4.25 -10.18
CA MET A 238 -10.42 5.38 -9.52
C MET A 238 -10.99 5.65 -8.12
N ASN A 239 -12.30 5.33 -7.88
CA ASN A 239 -13.02 5.84 -6.72
C ASN A 239 -13.75 4.77 -5.90
N HIS A 240 -14.01 3.56 -6.45
CA HIS A 240 -14.98 2.63 -5.84
C HIS A 240 -14.51 1.18 -5.80
N MET A 241 -13.34 0.85 -6.37
CA MET A 241 -12.87 -0.51 -6.50
C MET A 241 -12.10 -1.01 -5.29
N PHE A 242 -11.22 -0.17 -4.69
CA PHE A 242 -10.20 -0.61 -3.76
C PHE A 242 -10.51 -0.19 -2.32
N TYR A 243 -10.58 -1.18 -1.43
CA TYR A 243 -10.88 -1.02 -0.01
C TYR A 243 -9.77 -1.66 0.83
N GLY A 244 -9.20 -0.91 1.77
CA GLY A 244 -8.18 -1.39 2.70
C GLY A 244 -8.47 -0.96 4.12
N TYR A 245 -8.27 -1.86 5.08
CA TYR A 245 -8.46 -1.57 6.50
C TYR A 245 -7.21 -1.95 7.28
N ASP A 246 -6.80 -1.10 8.20
CA ASP A 246 -5.72 -1.38 9.15
C ASP A 246 -5.92 -0.54 10.43
N MET A 247 -5.22 -0.88 11.50
CA MET A 247 -5.23 -0.16 12.76
C MET A 247 -3.98 0.71 12.96
N ASP A 248 -3.02 0.66 12.05
CA ASP A 248 -1.80 1.48 12.08
C ASP A 248 -1.94 2.68 11.14
N ARG A 249 -2.03 3.88 11.70
CA ARG A 249 -2.20 5.13 10.94
C ARG A 249 -1.04 5.42 9.99
N THR A 250 0.19 5.06 10.37
CA THR A 250 1.37 5.22 9.51
C THR A 250 1.28 4.31 8.30
N MET A 251 0.88 3.04 8.50
CA MET A 251 0.65 2.11 7.40
C MET A 251 -0.46 2.57 6.46
N LEU A 252 -1.56 3.07 6.99
CA LEU A 252 -2.66 3.61 6.17
C LEU A 252 -2.25 4.83 5.35
N ARG A 253 -1.43 5.72 5.93
CA ARG A 253 -0.87 6.87 5.22
C ARG A 253 0.02 6.44 4.07
N ILE A 254 0.96 5.54 4.33
CA ILE A 254 1.82 4.95 3.32
C ILE A 254 0.98 4.21 2.26
N GLY A 255 -0.01 3.42 2.67
CA GLY A 255 -0.91 2.69 1.79
C GLY A 255 -1.72 3.61 0.87
N ALA A 256 -2.26 4.70 1.40
CA ALA A 256 -2.99 5.67 0.59
C ALA A 256 -2.09 6.34 -0.47
N MET A 257 -0.90 6.80 -0.07
CA MET A 257 0.08 7.36 -1.01
C MET A 257 0.52 6.32 -2.05
N ASN A 258 0.79 5.09 -1.62
CA ASN A 258 1.16 3.99 -2.51
C ASN A 258 0.09 3.72 -3.58
N MET A 259 -1.19 3.69 -3.21
CA MET A 259 -2.28 3.54 -4.18
C MET A 259 -2.37 4.72 -5.15
N MET A 260 -2.19 5.96 -4.64
CA MET A 260 -2.26 7.17 -5.47
C MET A 260 -1.11 7.24 -6.48
N THR A 261 0.13 6.94 -6.08
CA THR A 261 1.29 6.89 -6.98
C THR A 261 1.15 5.80 -8.04
N HIS A 262 0.40 4.74 -7.73
CA HIS A 262 0.05 3.69 -8.69
C HIS A 262 -1.27 3.95 -9.43
N GLY A 263 -1.73 5.21 -9.49
CA GLY A 263 -2.80 5.66 -10.37
C GLY A 263 -4.22 5.32 -9.92
N VAL A 264 -4.47 5.25 -8.63
CA VAL A 264 -5.80 5.17 -8.02
C VAL A 264 -6.06 6.48 -7.27
N ASP A 265 -6.94 7.34 -7.78
CA ASP A 265 -7.10 8.71 -7.26
C ASP A 265 -7.69 8.75 -5.83
N ASN A 266 -8.69 7.92 -5.54
CA ASN A 266 -9.38 7.91 -4.25
C ASN A 266 -9.55 6.48 -3.71
N PRO A 267 -8.47 5.81 -3.27
CA PRO A 267 -8.58 4.50 -2.65
C PRO A 267 -9.30 4.63 -1.31
N PHE A 268 -10.18 3.69 -1.00
CA PHE A 268 -10.88 3.66 0.29
C PHE A 268 -10.02 2.95 1.33
N ILE A 269 -9.02 3.66 1.85
CA ILE A 269 -8.12 3.18 2.91
C ILE A 269 -8.60 3.76 4.24
N GLU A 270 -8.94 2.90 5.21
CA GLU A 270 -9.59 3.36 6.44
C GLU A 270 -9.02 2.72 7.71
N TYR A 271 -8.86 3.56 8.77
CA TYR A 271 -8.58 3.06 10.11
C TYR A 271 -9.80 2.30 10.64
N ARG A 272 -9.63 1.00 10.82
CA ARG A 272 -10.71 0.13 11.30
C ARG A 272 -10.15 -1.12 11.95
N ASP A 273 -10.65 -1.46 13.11
CA ASP A 273 -10.49 -2.81 13.66
C ASP A 273 -11.41 -3.75 12.90
N SER A 274 -10.82 -4.54 12.01
CA SER A 274 -11.55 -5.43 11.11
C SER A 274 -12.33 -6.53 11.81
N LEU A 275 -11.90 -6.94 13.01
CA LEU A 275 -12.53 -8.02 13.77
C LEU A 275 -13.57 -7.55 14.79
N SER A 276 -13.64 -6.24 15.05
CA SER A 276 -14.62 -5.65 15.97
C SER A 276 -15.95 -5.31 15.28
N ASP A 277 -16.92 -4.85 16.09
CA ASP A 277 -18.20 -4.34 15.58
C ASP A 277 -18.06 -3.02 14.78
N GLN A 278 -16.89 -2.37 14.75
CA GLN A 278 -16.61 -1.27 13.85
C GLN A 278 -16.68 -1.71 12.38
N ASN A 279 -16.40 -2.97 12.09
CA ASN A 279 -16.54 -3.54 10.77
C ASN A 279 -17.91 -4.20 10.60
N SER A 280 -18.85 -3.47 10.03
CA SER A 280 -20.19 -3.96 9.72
C SER A 280 -20.35 -4.53 8.30
N ASP A 281 -19.27 -4.56 7.50
CA ASP A 281 -19.33 -5.00 6.10
C ASP A 281 -19.79 -6.47 5.99
N ARG A 282 -20.80 -6.71 5.15
CA ARG A 282 -21.36 -8.02 4.84
C ARG A 282 -21.69 -8.07 3.36
N GLU A 283 -21.39 -9.20 2.71
CA GLU A 283 -21.70 -9.43 1.30
C GLU A 283 -21.41 -8.21 0.40
N LYS A 284 -20.26 -7.58 0.63
CA LYS A 284 -19.89 -6.31 0.00
C LYS A 284 -18.85 -6.46 -1.11
N TYR A 285 -17.92 -7.40 -0.97
CA TYR A 285 -16.76 -7.52 -1.84
C TYR A 285 -16.85 -8.72 -2.76
N THR A 286 -16.39 -8.55 -4.00
CA THR A 286 -16.30 -9.62 -4.98
C THR A 286 -14.96 -10.32 -4.97
N LEU A 287 -13.93 -9.64 -4.46
CA LEU A 287 -12.59 -10.19 -4.31
C LEU A 287 -11.95 -9.74 -2.99
N ILE A 288 -11.46 -10.70 -2.22
CA ILE A 288 -10.63 -10.44 -1.04
C ILE A 288 -9.23 -11.01 -1.28
N LEU A 289 -8.21 -10.18 -1.04
CA LEU A 289 -6.79 -10.55 -1.10
C LEU A 289 -6.15 -10.14 0.21
N ALA A 290 -5.64 -11.07 1.01
CA ALA A 290 -5.17 -10.73 2.34
C ALA A 290 -4.05 -11.63 2.86
N ASN A 291 -3.19 -11.02 3.69
CA ASN A 291 -2.28 -11.73 4.58
C ASN A 291 -2.55 -11.27 6.02
N PRO A 292 -3.55 -11.87 6.70
CA PRO A 292 -3.92 -11.46 8.05
C PRO A 292 -2.82 -11.77 9.07
N PRO A 293 -2.77 -11.09 10.21
CA PRO A 293 -1.80 -11.38 11.27
C PRO A 293 -2.00 -12.80 11.81
N PHE A 294 -0.91 -13.58 11.88
CA PHE A 294 -0.93 -14.99 12.32
C PHE A 294 -0.80 -15.15 13.83
N LYS A 295 -0.38 -14.11 14.53
CA LYS A 295 -0.20 -14.10 15.98
C LYS A 295 -1.06 -13.01 16.60
N GLY A 296 -1.88 -13.42 17.51
CA GLY A 296 -2.68 -12.52 18.33
C GLY A 296 -3.70 -13.35 19.12
N SER A 297 -3.89 -13.00 20.36
CA SER A 297 -5.03 -13.45 21.15
C SER A 297 -5.82 -12.21 21.52
N LEU A 298 -6.97 -12.05 20.91
CA LEU A 298 -7.84 -10.92 21.18
C LEU A 298 -8.67 -11.18 22.45
N ASP A 299 -9.10 -10.11 23.09
CA ASP A 299 -10.15 -10.21 24.08
C ASP A 299 -11.48 -10.51 23.35
N ALA A 300 -12.20 -11.54 23.80
CA ALA A 300 -13.45 -11.94 23.18
C ALA A 300 -14.49 -10.81 23.19
N ASP A 301 -14.41 -9.90 24.16
CA ASP A 301 -15.35 -8.78 24.32
C ASP A 301 -15.13 -7.68 23.27
N THR A 302 -13.98 -7.69 22.58
CA THR A 302 -13.68 -6.75 21.49
C THR A 302 -14.02 -7.30 20.11
N VAL A 303 -14.27 -8.60 20.00
CA VAL A 303 -14.57 -9.28 18.72
C VAL A 303 -16.06 -9.24 18.41
N SER A 304 -16.40 -8.96 17.17
CA SER A 304 -17.77 -8.97 16.69
C SER A 304 -18.47 -10.30 16.98
N ALA A 305 -19.66 -10.24 17.58
CA ALA A 305 -20.41 -11.40 18.06
C ALA A 305 -20.78 -12.40 16.97
N ASP A 306 -20.95 -11.94 15.73
CA ASP A 306 -21.27 -12.82 14.60
C ASP A 306 -20.06 -13.64 14.13
N LEU A 307 -18.83 -13.12 14.20
CA LEU A 307 -17.64 -13.91 13.95
C LEU A 307 -17.46 -15.01 14.99
N LEU A 308 -17.74 -14.71 16.25
CA LEU A 308 -17.70 -15.69 17.34
C LEU A 308 -18.77 -16.78 17.21
N LYS A 309 -19.89 -16.54 16.51
CA LYS A 309 -20.89 -17.57 16.17
C LYS A 309 -20.35 -18.60 15.18
N VAL A 310 -19.53 -18.17 14.23
CA VAL A 310 -18.90 -19.05 13.24
C VAL A 310 -17.79 -19.87 13.89
N CYS A 311 -16.87 -19.19 14.59
CA CYS A 311 -15.82 -19.90 15.31
C CYS A 311 -15.51 -19.21 16.65
N LYS A 312 -15.87 -19.85 17.76
CA LYS A 312 -15.62 -19.34 19.11
C LYS A 312 -14.15 -19.50 19.48
N THR A 313 -13.37 -18.43 19.25
CA THR A 313 -11.91 -18.44 19.46
C THR A 313 -11.39 -17.03 19.76
N LYS A 314 -10.17 -16.97 20.31
CA LYS A 314 -9.39 -15.73 20.45
C LYS A 314 -8.27 -15.62 19.38
N LYS A 315 -8.12 -16.63 18.53
CA LYS A 315 -7.06 -16.70 17.50
C LYS A 315 -7.41 -15.84 16.32
N THR A 316 -6.61 -14.83 16.06
CA THR A 316 -6.79 -13.85 14.98
C THR A 316 -6.93 -14.50 13.60
N GLU A 317 -6.08 -15.47 13.29
CA GLU A 317 -6.08 -16.14 11.99
C GLU A 317 -7.40 -16.84 11.66
N LEU A 318 -8.07 -17.44 12.66
CA LEU A 318 -9.37 -18.09 12.46
C LEU A 318 -10.52 -17.08 12.35
N LEU A 319 -10.43 -15.98 13.11
CA LEU A 319 -11.43 -14.91 13.06
C LEU A 319 -11.39 -14.16 11.74
N PHE A 320 -10.20 -13.94 11.16
CA PHE A 320 -10.09 -13.36 9.81
C PHE A 320 -10.72 -14.24 8.73
N LEU A 321 -10.60 -15.57 8.82
CA LEU A 321 -11.30 -16.46 7.89
C LEU A 321 -12.82 -16.32 8.01
N ALA A 322 -13.36 -16.27 9.22
CA ALA A 322 -14.78 -16.01 9.43
C ALA A 322 -15.20 -14.63 8.89
N LEU A 323 -14.33 -13.62 9.05
CA LEU A 323 -14.55 -12.30 8.51
C LEU A 323 -14.61 -12.30 6.97
N PHE A 324 -13.68 -12.97 6.29
CA PHE A 324 -13.67 -13.04 4.84
C PHE A 324 -14.97 -13.64 4.31
N LEU A 325 -15.44 -14.74 4.89
CA LEU A 325 -16.71 -15.35 4.52
C LEU A 325 -17.91 -14.41 4.72
N ARG A 326 -17.91 -13.62 5.82
CA ARG A 326 -18.95 -12.61 6.06
C ARG A 326 -18.95 -11.49 5.04
N MET A 327 -17.75 -11.05 4.61
CA MET A 327 -17.58 -9.86 3.75
C MET A 327 -17.76 -10.15 2.27
N LEU A 328 -17.56 -11.40 1.83
CA LEU A 328 -17.72 -11.81 0.45
C LEU A 328 -19.19 -11.78 0.01
N LYS A 329 -19.43 -11.28 -1.20
CA LYS A 329 -20.70 -11.48 -1.92
C LYS A 329 -20.82 -12.94 -2.34
N THR A 330 -22.05 -13.40 -2.52
CA THR A 330 -22.31 -14.68 -3.19
C THR A 330 -21.64 -14.70 -4.57
N GLY A 331 -20.81 -15.72 -4.83
CA GLY A 331 -19.96 -15.81 -6.01
C GLY A 331 -18.69 -14.96 -5.96
N GLY A 332 -18.43 -14.30 -4.84
CA GLY A 332 -17.16 -13.62 -4.58
C GLY A 332 -16.01 -14.61 -4.35
N ARG A 333 -14.79 -14.13 -4.48
CA ARG A 333 -13.56 -14.92 -4.42
C ARG A 333 -12.63 -14.39 -3.34
N CYS A 334 -11.92 -15.28 -2.66
CA CYS A 334 -10.91 -14.90 -1.67
C CYS A 334 -9.63 -15.70 -1.88
N ALA A 335 -8.50 -15.01 -1.84
CA ALA A 335 -7.21 -15.65 -1.64
C ALA A 335 -6.54 -15.07 -0.40
N CYS A 336 -6.16 -15.92 0.54
CA CYS A 336 -5.54 -15.49 1.78
C CYS A 336 -4.40 -16.41 2.21
N ILE A 337 -3.44 -15.85 2.92
CA ILE A 337 -2.31 -16.57 3.48
C ILE A 337 -2.69 -17.02 4.89
N VAL A 338 -2.45 -18.28 5.19
CA VAL A 338 -2.77 -18.87 6.51
C VAL A 338 -1.63 -19.75 7.01
N PRO A 339 -1.40 -19.84 8.33
CA PRO A 339 -0.49 -20.82 8.90
C PRO A 339 -1.05 -22.23 8.80
N ASP A 340 -0.18 -23.24 8.76
CA ASP A 340 -0.55 -24.66 8.72
C ASP A 340 -1.50 -25.07 9.84
N GLY A 341 -1.39 -24.43 11.00
CA GLY A 341 -2.29 -24.66 12.13
C GLY A 341 -3.76 -24.52 11.80
N VAL A 342 -4.13 -23.71 10.81
CA VAL A 342 -5.52 -23.59 10.33
C VAL A 342 -6.02 -24.92 9.75
N LEU A 343 -5.17 -25.60 8.97
CA LEU A 343 -5.53 -26.85 8.29
C LEU A 343 -5.48 -28.07 9.22
N PHE A 344 -4.48 -28.14 10.08
CA PHE A 344 -4.21 -29.32 10.90
C PHE A 344 -4.61 -29.17 12.37
N GLY A 345 -4.98 -27.97 12.82
CA GLY A 345 -5.40 -27.73 14.20
C GLY A 345 -6.60 -28.59 14.61
N SER A 346 -6.57 -29.12 15.83
CA SER A 346 -7.56 -30.08 16.35
C SER A 346 -8.66 -29.45 17.21
N SER A 347 -8.54 -28.16 17.59
CA SER A 347 -9.55 -27.51 18.45
C SER A 347 -10.90 -27.38 17.75
N THR A 348 -11.95 -27.23 18.57
CA THR A 348 -13.32 -27.04 18.08
C THR A 348 -13.43 -25.86 17.10
N ALA A 349 -12.72 -24.75 17.38
CA ALA A 349 -12.72 -23.58 16.50
C ALA A 349 -12.09 -23.87 15.13
N HIS A 350 -10.96 -24.61 15.08
CA HIS A 350 -10.34 -25.00 13.81
C HIS A 350 -11.27 -25.91 12.99
N LYS A 351 -11.95 -26.85 13.66
CA LYS A 351 -12.92 -27.74 12.98
C LYS A 351 -14.13 -26.96 12.47
N ALA A 352 -14.64 -26.00 13.25
CA ALA A 352 -15.79 -25.18 12.89
C ALA A 352 -15.50 -24.31 11.64
N ILE A 353 -14.36 -23.61 11.60
CA ILE A 353 -14.04 -22.78 10.43
C ILE A 353 -13.76 -23.61 9.18
N ARG A 354 -13.09 -24.77 9.30
CA ARG A 354 -12.89 -25.67 8.16
C ARG A 354 -14.21 -26.24 7.63
N LYS A 355 -15.14 -26.57 8.53
CA LYS A 355 -16.47 -27.03 8.16
C LYS A 355 -17.20 -25.95 7.36
N GLU A 356 -17.19 -24.71 7.84
CA GLU A 356 -17.82 -23.57 7.16
C GLU A 356 -17.22 -23.33 5.75
N ILE A 357 -15.89 -23.41 5.63
CA ILE A 357 -15.20 -23.25 4.34
C ILE A 357 -15.57 -24.37 3.35
N ILE A 358 -15.72 -25.61 3.81
CA ILE A 358 -15.90 -26.77 2.92
C ILE A 358 -17.38 -27.03 2.62
N GLU A 359 -18.27 -26.87 3.62
CA GLU A 359 -19.70 -27.16 3.49
C GLU A 359 -20.52 -25.94 3.07
N GLY A 360 -20.16 -24.74 3.53
CA GLY A 360 -20.85 -23.49 3.22
C GLY A 360 -20.30 -22.74 2.00
N ASN A 361 -19.10 -23.09 1.57
CA ASN A 361 -18.38 -22.39 0.49
C ASN A 361 -17.67 -23.40 -0.41
N ARG A 362 -17.00 -22.89 -1.47
CA ARG A 362 -16.19 -23.71 -2.36
C ARG A 362 -14.70 -23.45 -2.09
N LEU A 363 -14.01 -24.40 -1.48
CA LEU A 363 -12.56 -24.39 -1.41
C LEU A 363 -11.96 -24.81 -2.77
N GLU A 364 -11.32 -23.87 -3.47
CA GLU A 364 -10.78 -24.12 -4.81
C GLU A 364 -9.36 -24.69 -4.76
N ALA A 365 -8.50 -24.13 -3.92
CA ALA A 365 -7.11 -24.56 -3.83
C ALA A 365 -6.50 -24.35 -2.44
N VAL A 366 -5.53 -25.20 -2.13
CA VAL A 366 -4.59 -25.03 -1.01
C VAL A 366 -3.17 -25.18 -1.58
N ILE A 367 -2.39 -24.11 -1.55
CA ILE A 367 -1.03 -24.06 -2.09
C ILE A 367 -0.04 -24.00 -0.94
N SER A 368 0.81 -25.02 -0.82
CA SER A 368 1.89 -25.04 0.19
C SER A 368 3.06 -24.17 -0.24
N MET A 369 3.49 -23.29 0.64
CA MET A 369 4.65 -22.44 0.44
C MET A 369 5.89 -23.09 1.04
N PRO A 370 7.08 -22.95 0.41
CA PRO A 370 8.33 -23.42 1.01
C PRO A 370 8.59 -22.73 2.36
N SER A 371 9.24 -23.47 3.27
CA SER A 371 9.71 -22.87 4.53
C SER A 371 10.70 -21.73 4.23
N GLY A 372 10.61 -20.63 4.99
CA GLY A 372 11.48 -19.46 4.83
C GLY A 372 11.04 -18.44 3.78
N VAL A 373 9.93 -18.62 3.08
CA VAL A 373 9.35 -17.60 2.19
C VAL A 373 9.00 -16.32 2.96
N PHE A 374 8.55 -16.47 4.20
CA PHE A 374 8.31 -15.36 5.12
C PHE A 374 9.47 -15.30 6.14
N LEU A 375 10.51 -14.53 5.84
CA LEU A 375 11.74 -14.43 6.62
C LEU A 375 11.54 -14.06 8.10
N SER A 376 10.47 -13.37 8.43
CA SER A 376 10.10 -12.99 9.79
C SER A 376 9.45 -14.12 10.60
N LEU A 377 9.17 -15.26 9.97
CA LEU A 377 8.65 -16.48 10.61
C LEU A 377 9.75 -17.45 11.08
N ILE A 378 11.01 -17.01 11.16
CA ILE A 378 12.15 -17.84 11.61
C ILE A 378 11.91 -18.56 12.93
N HIS A 379 11.00 -18.06 13.76
CA HIS A 379 10.57 -18.69 15.03
C HIS A 379 9.24 -19.45 14.94
N ILE A 380 8.63 -19.55 13.76
CA ILE A 380 7.43 -20.35 13.53
C ILE A 380 7.87 -21.55 12.70
N SER A 381 7.89 -22.70 13.33
CA SER A 381 8.28 -24.00 12.71
C SER A 381 7.26 -24.55 11.71
N GLU A 382 6.24 -23.77 11.36
CA GLU A 382 5.14 -24.23 10.51
C GLU A 382 5.20 -23.59 9.12
N PRO A 383 5.08 -24.38 8.04
CA PRO A 383 4.90 -23.86 6.70
C PRO A 383 3.61 -23.06 6.58
N THR A 384 3.60 -22.11 5.66
CA THR A 384 2.46 -21.22 5.39
C THR A 384 1.76 -21.67 4.12
N ARG A 385 0.46 -21.45 4.01
CA ARG A 385 -0.35 -21.84 2.87
C ARG A 385 -1.21 -20.71 2.34
N LEU A 386 -1.46 -20.75 1.04
CA LEU A 386 -2.45 -19.95 0.37
C LEU A 386 -3.75 -20.73 0.31
N LEU A 387 -4.87 -20.13 0.74
CA LEU A 387 -6.21 -20.65 0.54
C LEU A 387 -6.93 -19.80 -0.51
N SER A 388 -7.61 -20.46 -1.44
CA SER A 388 -8.56 -19.84 -2.35
C SER A 388 -9.94 -20.39 -2.07
N ILE A 389 -10.90 -19.49 -1.86
CA ILE A 389 -12.30 -19.77 -1.51
C ILE A 389 -13.19 -18.98 -2.45
N SER A 390 -14.22 -19.58 -2.95
CA SER A 390 -15.28 -18.93 -3.73
C SER A 390 -16.67 -19.25 -3.19
#